data_099cbf31d79716f3c63b5af0962959f4
#
_entry.id   099cbf31d79716f3c63b5af0962959f4
#
_cell.length_a   1.000
_cell.length_b   1.000
_cell.length_c   1.000
_cell.angle_alpha   90.00
_cell.angle_beta   90.00
_cell.angle_gamma   90.00
#
_symmetry.space_group_name_H-M   'P 1'
#
loop_
_entity.id
_entity.type
_entity.pdbx_description
1 polymer ?
#
loop_
_entity_poly.entity_id
_entity_poly.type
_entity_poly.pdbx_seq_one_letter_code
_entity_poly.pdbx_strand_id
1 'polypeptide(L)'
;MLYRILLFLLLFALMAAPAMACTDFVIQAKDGTVVGGRSMDFAVDLEAKATVYPRGKQWTSEAPGKKQGFQWKQQYGFVGFSVLGQEASTDGMNEKGLSAKLLWLPSVGYQTVPKGQEAKALDVALVPDWILGSFQTVAEVKKALPHMFVWGRELPGLDSVPVLHLAVHDAQGNSMVAEWIDGKLNVYDNPLGVMTNEPPLPHQWANLRNYVNLSPMMQPSLELDGVKISGTGNGSGLLGLPGDCTPPSRFVRTAVLKRFAYQPETGKDAVILARHLLQQVDVMPGVSREKTPRGEAADYTQWTAIEDLTNRVVYFADYKDQTLRAIDLKKLDFTRSDYASIPVSIPSGNAIKDVTPR
;
A
#
# COMPACT_ATOMS: atom_id res chain seq x y z
N MET A 1 51.17 -37.79 7.41
CA MET A 1 49.76 -38.08 7.10
C MET A 1 48.94 -36.88 7.54
N LEU A 2 48.82 -35.87 6.64
CA LEU A 2 48.15 -34.58 6.92
C LEU A 2 46.68 -34.67 6.48
N TYR A 3 45.76 -34.60 7.44
CA TYR A 3 44.32 -34.40 7.16
C TYR A 3 44.08 -32.94 6.77
N ARG A 4 43.72 -32.70 5.50
CA ARG A 4 43.18 -31.42 5.04
C ARG A 4 41.69 -31.43 5.34
N ILE A 5 41.31 -30.67 6.35
CA ILE A 5 39.91 -30.31 6.59
C ILE A 5 39.58 -29.17 5.65
N LEU A 6 38.79 -29.44 4.59
CA LEU A 6 38.18 -28.43 3.76
C LEU A 6 36.93 -27.89 4.49
N LEU A 7 37.11 -26.72 5.07
CA LEU A 7 35.96 -25.94 5.59
C LEU A 7 35.23 -25.32 4.41
N PHE A 8 34.11 -25.92 4.01
CA PHE A 8 33.12 -25.29 3.10
C PHE A 8 32.39 -24.20 3.91
N LEU A 9 32.86 -22.95 3.80
CA LEU A 9 32.08 -21.79 4.17
C LEU A 9 30.94 -21.63 3.12
N LEU A 10 29.76 -22.15 3.43
CA LEU A 10 28.53 -21.73 2.77
C LEU A 10 28.29 -20.25 3.12
N LEU A 11 28.75 -19.36 2.25
CA LEU A 11 28.24 -17.99 2.25
C LEU A 11 26.77 -18.07 1.80
N PHE A 12 25.85 -18.14 2.74
CA PHE A 12 24.50 -17.70 2.53
C PHE A 12 24.60 -16.18 2.30
N ALA A 13 24.68 -15.77 1.04
CA ALA A 13 24.34 -14.41 0.67
C ALA A 13 22.86 -14.25 1.04
N LEU A 14 22.58 -13.70 2.23
CA LEU A 14 21.30 -13.08 2.50
C LEU A 14 21.14 -12.02 1.40
N MET A 15 20.36 -12.33 0.38
CA MET A 15 19.82 -11.31 -0.49
C MET A 15 18.92 -10.46 0.41
N ALA A 16 19.43 -9.37 0.90
CA ALA A 16 18.60 -8.35 1.51
C ALA A 16 17.64 -7.89 0.41
N ALA A 17 16.38 -8.30 0.52
CA ALA A 17 15.34 -7.77 -0.34
C ALA A 17 15.24 -6.28 -0.03
N PRO A 18 15.08 -5.41 -1.05
CA PRO A 18 14.97 -3.98 -0.82
C PRO A 18 13.91 -3.70 0.25
N ALA A 19 14.29 -2.91 1.26
CA ALA A 19 13.38 -2.47 2.32
C ALA A 19 12.44 -1.46 1.71
N MET A 20 11.26 -1.91 1.30
CA MET A 20 10.23 -1.06 0.70
C MET A 20 9.30 -0.52 1.77
N ALA A 21 8.97 0.75 1.69
CA ALA A 21 8.32 1.51 2.75
C ALA A 21 6.93 2.03 2.37
N CYS A 22 6.00 1.17 1.92
CA CYS A 22 4.62 1.56 1.61
C CYS A 22 3.76 1.68 2.86
N THR A 23 2.79 2.59 2.83
CA THR A 23 1.74 2.70 3.86
C THR A 23 0.38 2.76 3.20
N ASP A 24 -0.60 2.07 3.78
CA ASP A 24 -2.00 2.10 3.39
C ASP A 24 -2.88 2.31 4.62
N PHE A 25 -3.97 3.07 4.45
CA PHE A 25 -4.99 3.23 5.47
C PHE A 25 -6.36 3.62 4.88
N VAL A 26 -7.41 3.47 5.71
CA VAL A 26 -8.76 3.96 5.41
C VAL A 26 -9.32 4.75 6.59
N ILE A 27 -10.05 5.83 6.30
CA ILE A 27 -10.75 6.69 7.28
C ILE A 27 -12.20 6.87 6.86
N GLN A 28 -13.06 7.23 7.80
CA GLN A 28 -14.47 7.53 7.53
C GLN A 28 -14.85 8.88 8.12
N ALA A 29 -15.51 9.70 7.32
CA ALA A 29 -16.09 10.97 7.74
C ALA A 29 -17.44 10.76 8.44
N LYS A 30 -17.95 11.81 9.15
CA LYS A 30 -19.26 11.78 9.82
C LYS A 30 -20.44 11.68 8.86
N ASP A 31 -20.28 12.20 7.64
CA ASP A 31 -21.26 12.06 6.57
C ASP A 31 -21.32 10.65 5.95
N GLY A 32 -20.52 9.72 6.48
CA GLY A 32 -20.43 8.34 6.01
C GLY A 32 -19.43 8.13 4.87
N THR A 33 -18.82 9.17 4.31
CA THR A 33 -17.83 9.05 3.24
C THR A 33 -16.60 8.29 3.71
N VAL A 34 -16.18 7.29 2.94
CA VAL A 34 -15.00 6.46 3.18
C VAL A 34 -13.88 6.87 2.24
N VAL A 35 -12.71 7.15 2.80
CA VAL A 35 -11.53 7.60 2.06
C VAL A 35 -10.34 6.72 2.41
N GLY A 36 -9.70 6.11 1.40
CA GLY A 36 -8.43 5.42 1.52
C GLY A 36 -7.25 6.33 1.21
N GLY A 37 -6.09 6.03 1.78
CA GLY A 37 -4.83 6.72 1.47
C GLY A 37 -3.69 5.74 1.35
N ARG A 38 -2.78 5.98 0.37
CA ARG A 38 -1.60 5.16 0.15
C ARG A 38 -0.37 5.99 -0.19
N SER A 39 0.80 5.64 0.37
CA SER A 39 2.12 6.03 -0.14
C SER A 39 2.77 4.88 -0.91
N MET A 40 3.34 5.17 -2.08
CA MET A 40 4.19 4.23 -2.82
C MET A 40 5.64 4.64 -2.64
N ASP A 41 6.36 3.84 -1.85
CA ASP A 41 7.75 4.08 -1.53
C ASP A 41 8.60 2.98 -2.17
N PHE A 42 9.58 3.37 -2.98
CA PHE A 42 10.40 2.43 -3.75
C PHE A 42 11.73 3.06 -4.16
N ALA A 43 12.77 2.24 -4.25
CA ALA A 43 14.12 2.72 -4.57
C ALA A 43 14.37 2.93 -6.07
N VAL A 44 13.64 2.20 -6.93
CA VAL A 44 13.76 2.31 -8.39
C VAL A 44 12.57 3.09 -8.92
N ASP A 45 12.78 3.98 -9.88
CA ASP A 45 11.67 4.70 -10.54
C ASP A 45 10.73 3.70 -11.20
N LEU A 46 9.50 3.69 -10.75
CA LEU A 46 8.48 2.75 -11.20
C LEU A 46 7.79 3.20 -12.50
N GLU A 47 8.09 4.40 -13.00
CA GLU A 47 7.48 4.96 -14.22
C GLU A 47 5.95 4.85 -14.22
N ALA A 48 5.35 5.13 -13.07
CA ALA A 48 3.95 4.86 -12.79
C ALA A 48 2.99 5.65 -13.68
N LYS A 49 1.89 5.00 -14.07
CA LYS A 49 0.81 5.61 -14.86
C LYS A 49 -0.54 5.28 -14.24
N ALA A 50 -1.41 6.28 -14.12
CA ALA A 50 -2.82 6.06 -13.85
C ALA A 50 -3.50 5.62 -15.16
N THR A 51 -4.04 4.42 -15.18
CA THR A 51 -4.59 3.76 -16.37
C THR A 51 -6.05 3.42 -16.14
N VAL A 52 -6.90 3.72 -17.13
CA VAL A 52 -8.33 3.35 -17.13
C VAL A 52 -8.49 1.99 -17.78
N TYR A 53 -9.04 1.04 -17.05
CA TYR A 53 -9.32 -0.31 -17.52
C TYR A 53 -10.83 -0.47 -17.79
N PRO A 54 -11.24 -0.72 -19.06
CA PRO A 54 -12.64 -0.78 -19.44
C PRO A 54 -13.30 -2.08 -19.03
N ARG A 55 -14.63 -2.08 -18.92
CA ARG A 55 -15.42 -3.31 -18.79
C ARG A 55 -15.22 -4.23 -19.99
N GLY A 56 -15.38 -5.53 -19.78
CA GLY A 56 -15.34 -6.52 -20.86
C GLY A 56 -13.94 -6.97 -21.25
N LYS A 57 -12.87 -6.36 -20.72
CA LYS A 57 -11.49 -6.80 -20.97
C LYS A 57 -11.32 -8.25 -20.52
N GLN A 58 -10.69 -9.06 -21.38
CA GLN A 58 -10.30 -10.43 -21.07
C GLN A 58 -8.90 -10.44 -20.46
N TRP A 59 -8.78 -11.14 -19.36
CA TRP A 59 -7.51 -11.30 -18.66
C TRP A 59 -7.13 -12.78 -18.63
N THR A 60 -5.85 -13.04 -18.71
CA THR A 60 -5.27 -14.37 -18.54
C THR A 60 -4.06 -14.28 -17.65
N SER A 61 -4.11 -14.95 -16.51
CA SER A 61 -2.93 -15.14 -15.67
C SER A 61 -2.02 -16.22 -16.27
N GLU A 62 -0.74 -16.12 -15.96
CA GLU A 62 0.20 -17.22 -16.17
C GLU A 62 0.13 -18.19 -14.97
N ALA A 63 0.44 -19.46 -15.21
CA ALA A 63 0.66 -20.49 -14.21
C ALA A 63 2.12 -20.97 -14.27
N PRO A 64 2.65 -21.66 -13.21
CA PRO A 64 4.00 -22.18 -13.22
C PRO A 64 4.32 -23.02 -14.47
N GLY A 65 5.54 -22.84 -14.99
CA GLY A 65 5.99 -23.49 -16.21
C GLY A 65 5.46 -22.82 -17.48
N LYS A 66 5.11 -21.55 -17.43
CA LYS A 66 4.58 -20.74 -18.54
C LYS A 66 3.28 -21.31 -19.12
N LYS A 67 2.51 -22.00 -18.28
CA LYS A 67 1.19 -22.51 -18.67
C LYS A 67 0.14 -21.41 -18.53
N GLN A 68 -1.00 -21.62 -19.16
CA GLN A 68 -2.16 -20.77 -18.99
C GLN A 68 -2.74 -20.97 -17.58
N GLY A 69 -2.91 -19.89 -16.87
CA GLY A 69 -3.49 -19.83 -15.54
C GLY A 69 -4.97 -19.44 -15.55
N PHE A 70 -5.40 -18.77 -14.51
CA PHE A 70 -6.77 -18.30 -14.32
C PHE A 70 -7.13 -17.27 -15.39
N GLN A 71 -8.36 -17.38 -15.88
CA GLN A 71 -8.93 -16.44 -16.86
C GLN A 71 -10.21 -15.82 -16.32
N TRP A 72 -10.37 -14.51 -16.56
CA TRP A 72 -11.60 -13.82 -16.19
C TRP A 72 -11.94 -12.74 -17.20
N LYS A 73 -13.21 -12.39 -17.23
CA LYS A 73 -13.71 -11.23 -17.97
C LYS A 73 -14.06 -10.13 -16.97
N GLN A 74 -13.48 -8.98 -17.17
CA GLN A 74 -13.69 -7.80 -16.33
C GLN A 74 -15.14 -7.34 -16.37
N GLN A 75 -15.80 -7.29 -15.22
CA GLN A 75 -17.19 -6.84 -15.07
C GLN A 75 -17.27 -5.35 -14.79
N TYR A 76 -16.33 -4.83 -13.99
CA TYR A 76 -16.30 -3.44 -13.56
C TYR A 76 -15.10 -2.72 -14.14
N GLY A 77 -15.35 -1.48 -14.59
CA GLY A 77 -14.27 -0.59 -14.96
C GLY A 77 -13.53 -0.07 -13.72
N PHE A 78 -12.25 0.16 -13.85
CA PHE A 78 -11.43 0.69 -12.75
C PHE A 78 -10.33 1.62 -13.26
N VAL A 79 -9.80 2.43 -12.33
CA VAL A 79 -8.55 3.17 -12.50
C VAL A 79 -7.50 2.47 -11.64
N GLY A 80 -6.39 2.06 -12.27
CA GLY A 80 -5.27 1.42 -11.60
C GLY A 80 -3.96 2.15 -11.85
N PHE A 81 -3.00 2.02 -10.93
CA PHE A 81 -1.65 2.52 -11.09
C PHE A 81 -0.74 1.40 -11.57
N SER A 82 -0.45 1.41 -12.88
CA SER A 82 0.48 0.47 -13.52
C SER A 82 1.91 0.96 -13.41
N VAL A 83 2.87 0.04 -13.34
CA VAL A 83 4.29 0.34 -13.13
C VAL A 83 5.18 -0.47 -14.08
N LEU A 84 6.40 0.02 -14.34
CA LEU A 84 7.42 -0.66 -15.14
C LEU A 84 6.92 -1.11 -16.53
N GLY A 85 6.01 -0.36 -17.11
CA GLY A 85 5.39 -0.70 -18.40
C GLY A 85 4.54 -1.96 -18.40
N GLN A 86 4.25 -2.55 -17.21
CA GLN A 86 3.41 -3.73 -17.10
C GLN A 86 1.92 -3.37 -17.24
N GLU A 87 1.15 -4.28 -17.80
CA GLU A 87 -0.32 -4.15 -17.86
C GLU A 87 -0.99 -4.67 -16.58
N ALA A 88 -0.38 -4.43 -15.44
CA ALA A 88 -0.83 -4.84 -14.12
C ALA A 88 -0.81 -3.66 -13.17
N SER A 89 -1.77 -3.57 -12.27
CA SER A 89 -1.91 -2.48 -11.32
C SER A 89 -1.36 -2.85 -9.96
N THR A 90 -0.57 -1.98 -9.35
CA THR A 90 -0.14 -2.13 -7.95
C THR A 90 -1.23 -1.76 -6.97
N ASP A 91 -2.10 -0.83 -7.36
CA ASP A 91 -3.23 -0.30 -6.60
C ASP A 91 -4.25 0.36 -7.53
N GLY A 92 -5.44 0.60 -7.01
CA GLY A 92 -6.49 1.27 -7.74
C GLY A 92 -7.87 1.15 -7.09
N MET A 93 -8.84 1.76 -7.75
CA MET A 93 -10.23 1.76 -7.34
C MET A 93 -11.15 1.51 -8.53
N ASN A 94 -12.20 0.71 -8.32
CA ASN A 94 -13.21 0.46 -9.35
C ASN A 94 -14.42 1.39 -9.22
N GLU A 95 -15.28 1.35 -10.24
CA GLU A 95 -16.50 2.15 -10.34
C GLU A 95 -17.55 1.85 -9.26
N LYS A 96 -17.34 0.81 -8.44
CA LYS A 96 -18.20 0.45 -7.29
C LYS A 96 -17.64 0.99 -5.97
N GLY A 97 -16.42 1.55 -5.98
CA GLY A 97 -15.75 2.05 -4.79
C GLY A 97 -15.04 0.95 -3.99
N LEU A 98 -14.69 -0.15 -4.65
CA LEU A 98 -13.76 -1.13 -4.10
C LEU A 98 -12.34 -0.72 -4.47
N SER A 99 -11.43 -0.74 -3.50
CA SER A 99 -9.99 -0.47 -3.66
C SER A 99 -9.19 -1.72 -3.32
N ALA A 100 -8.14 -1.99 -4.09
CA ALA A 100 -7.20 -3.08 -3.86
C ALA A 100 -5.77 -2.59 -4.05
N LYS A 101 -4.85 -2.98 -3.15
CA LYS A 101 -3.48 -2.45 -3.11
C LYS A 101 -2.50 -3.54 -2.71
N LEU A 102 -1.39 -3.61 -3.44
CA LEU A 102 -0.27 -4.48 -3.10
C LEU A 102 0.82 -3.67 -2.40
N LEU A 103 1.32 -4.19 -1.28
CA LEU A 103 2.45 -3.65 -0.55
C LEU A 103 3.51 -4.74 -0.40
N TRP A 104 4.75 -4.34 -0.19
CA TRP A 104 5.86 -5.28 -0.06
C TRP A 104 5.90 -5.94 1.31
N LEU A 105 6.09 -7.27 1.34
CA LEU A 105 6.20 -8.05 2.57
C LEU A 105 7.28 -9.14 2.41
N PRO A 106 8.51 -8.93 2.84
CA PRO A 106 9.63 -9.88 2.66
C PRO A 106 9.37 -11.31 3.12
N SER A 107 8.58 -11.49 4.18
CA SER A 107 8.23 -12.81 4.72
C SER A 107 7.17 -13.57 3.91
N VAL A 108 6.75 -13.05 2.74
CA VAL A 108 5.82 -13.76 1.86
C VAL A 108 6.40 -15.09 1.37
N GLY A 109 5.61 -16.14 1.52
CA GLY A 109 5.79 -17.44 0.88
C GLY A 109 4.51 -17.82 0.15
N TYR A 110 4.48 -17.65 -1.18
CA TYR A 110 3.28 -17.95 -1.97
C TYR A 110 2.90 -19.42 -1.98
N GLN A 111 1.66 -19.69 -2.36
CA GLN A 111 1.12 -21.03 -2.49
C GLN A 111 1.78 -21.79 -3.65
N THR A 112 1.99 -23.08 -3.46
CA THR A 112 2.32 -23.96 -4.57
C THR A 112 1.05 -24.27 -5.36
N VAL A 113 1.08 -24.08 -6.68
CA VAL A 113 -0.02 -24.47 -7.57
C VAL A 113 0.03 -25.99 -7.77
N PRO A 114 -0.98 -26.78 -7.32
CA PRO A 114 -0.99 -28.21 -7.54
C PRO A 114 -1.11 -28.56 -9.03
N LYS A 115 -0.49 -29.65 -9.44
CA LYS A 115 -0.60 -30.16 -10.81
C LYS A 115 -2.07 -30.43 -11.16
N GLY A 116 -2.51 -29.90 -12.30
CA GLY A 116 -3.89 -29.99 -12.77
C GLY A 116 -4.82 -28.90 -12.19
N GLN A 117 -4.30 -27.97 -11.40
CA GLN A 117 -5.05 -26.83 -10.88
C GLN A 117 -4.59 -25.50 -11.50
N GLU A 118 -3.89 -25.56 -12.63
CA GLU A 118 -3.34 -24.39 -13.31
C GLU A 118 -4.42 -23.34 -13.64
N ALA A 119 -5.64 -23.79 -13.97
CA ALA A 119 -6.78 -22.90 -14.21
C ALA A 119 -7.22 -22.04 -13.00
N LYS A 120 -6.69 -22.32 -11.81
CA LYS A 120 -6.89 -21.50 -10.59
C LYS A 120 -5.63 -20.73 -10.19
N ALA A 121 -4.56 -20.82 -10.97
CA ALA A 121 -3.32 -20.09 -10.70
C ALA A 121 -3.48 -18.62 -11.05
N LEU A 122 -3.31 -17.76 -10.07
CA LEU A 122 -3.37 -16.30 -10.22
C LEU A 122 -2.01 -15.70 -9.86
N ASP A 123 -1.37 -15.02 -10.83
CA ASP A 123 -0.15 -14.26 -10.57
C ASP A 123 -0.46 -13.12 -9.60
N VAL A 124 0.36 -12.96 -8.57
CA VAL A 124 0.19 -11.93 -7.55
C VAL A 124 0.12 -10.52 -8.16
N ALA A 125 0.86 -10.26 -9.23
CA ALA A 125 0.83 -8.97 -9.91
C ALA A 125 -0.54 -8.63 -10.52
N LEU A 126 -1.37 -9.63 -10.80
CA LEU A 126 -2.71 -9.47 -11.38
C LEU A 126 -3.84 -9.55 -10.33
N VAL A 127 -3.50 -9.75 -9.05
CA VAL A 127 -4.51 -9.85 -7.98
C VAL A 127 -5.36 -8.57 -7.87
N PRO A 128 -4.80 -7.34 -7.89
CA PRO A 128 -5.62 -6.14 -7.86
C PRO A 128 -6.55 -6.03 -9.07
N ASP A 129 -6.06 -6.32 -10.27
CA ASP A 129 -6.84 -6.23 -11.51
C ASP A 129 -8.02 -7.20 -11.52
N TRP A 130 -7.81 -8.43 -11.00
CA TRP A 130 -8.89 -9.39 -10.80
C TRP A 130 -9.91 -8.90 -9.79
N ILE A 131 -9.45 -8.39 -8.64
CA ILE A 131 -10.35 -7.91 -7.58
C ILE A 131 -11.15 -6.71 -8.07
N LEU A 132 -10.49 -5.70 -8.61
CA LEU A 132 -11.14 -4.48 -9.09
C LEU A 132 -12.09 -4.75 -10.26
N GLY A 133 -11.70 -5.67 -11.14
CA GLY A 133 -12.50 -6.04 -12.30
C GLY A 133 -13.70 -6.95 -11.99
N SER A 134 -13.74 -7.63 -10.84
CA SER A 134 -14.71 -8.70 -10.57
C SER A 134 -15.65 -8.47 -9.39
N PHE A 135 -15.26 -7.66 -8.38
CA PHE A 135 -15.97 -7.55 -7.11
C PHE A 135 -16.39 -6.11 -6.79
N GLN A 136 -17.34 -5.97 -5.86
CA GLN A 136 -17.83 -4.69 -5.37
C GLN A 136 -17.51 -4.47 -3.89
N THR A 137 -17.32 -5.55 -3.13
CA THR A 137 -17.21 -5.50 -1.67
C THR A 137 -16.07 -6.36 -1.15
N VAL A 138 -15.54 -6.00 0.02
CA VAL A 138 -14.57 -6.80 0.77
C VAL A 138 -15.12 -8.21 1.06
N ALA A 139 -16.40 -8.34 1.36
CA ALA A 139 -17.03 -9.64 1.65
C ALA A 139 -16.99 -10.59 0.43
N GLU A 140 -17.21 -10.08 -0.78
CA GLU A 140 -17.09 -10.87 -2.01
C GLU A 140 -15.65 -11.35 -2.23
N VAL A 141 -14.66 -10.46 -2.03
CA VAL A 141 -13.23 -10.81 -2.15
C VAL A 141 -12.84 -11.88 -1.13
N LYS A 142 -13.24 -11.73 0.15
CA LYS A 142 -12.98 -12.72 1.21
C LYS A 142 -13.52 -14.09 0.86
N LYS A 143 -14.67 -14.16 0.20
CA LYS A 143 -15.28 -15.42 -0.24
C LYS A 143 -14.54 -16.03 -1.43
N ALA A 144 -14.07 -15.22 -2.37
CA ALA A 144 -13.49 -15.69 -3.63
C ALA A 144 -12.00 -16.04 -3.54
N LEU A 145 -11.21 -15.22 -2.83
CA LEU A 145 -9.75 -15.34 -2.77
C LEU A 145 -9.25 -16.72 -2.30
N PRO A 146 -9.87 -17.41 -1.32
CA PRO A 146 -9.44 -18.74 -0.88
C PRO A 146 -9.59 -19.85 -1.93
N HIS A 147 -10.30 -19.61 -3.02
CA HIS A 147 -10.46 -20.57 -4.11
C HIS A 147 -9.35 -20.50 -5.17
N MET A 148 -8.44 -19.52 -5.03
CA MET A 148 -7.33 -19.27 -5.95
C MET A 148 -6.02 -19.77 -5.35
N PHE A 149 -5.10 -20.17 -6.23
CA PHE A 149 -3.69 -20.38 -5.88
C PHE A 149 -2.91 -19.15 -6.34
N VAL A 150 -2.64 -18.23 -5.41
CA VAL A 150 -1.82 -17.06 -5.71
C VAL A 150 -0.35 -17.46 -5.66
N TRP A 151 0.37 -17.14 -6.73
CA TRP A 151 1.78 -17.43 -6.89
C TRP A 151 2.50 -16.23 -7.49
N GLY A 152 3.82 -16.22 -7.47
CA GLY A 152 4.61 -15.12 -8.02
C GLY A 152 5.55 -15.60 -9.11
N ARG A 153 5.69 -14.80 -10.15
CA ARG A 153 6.71 -14.94 -11.20
C ARG A 153 7.68 -13.78 -11.15
N GLU A 154 8.85 -13.96 -11.73
CA GLU A 154 9.77 -12.84 -11.94
C GLU A 154 9.13 -11.77 -12.83
N LEU A 155 9.23 -10.52 -12.39
CA LEU A 155 8.73 -9.39 -13.16
C LEU A 155 9.87 -8.71 -13.93
N PRO A 156 9.69 -8.46 -15.24
CA PRO A 156 10.63 -7.65 -16.01
C PRO A 156 10.85 -6.27 -15.38
N GLY A 157 12.11 -5.87 -15.28
CA GLY A 157 12.50 -4.61 -14.63
C GLY A 157 12.72 -4.69 -13.11
N LEU A 158 12.20 -5.73 -12.44
CA LEU A 158 12.48 -6.02 -11.04
C LEU A 158 13.51 -7.14 -10.86
N ASP A 159 13.63 -8.02 -11.87
CA ASP A 159 14.54 -9.18 -11.92
C ASP A 159 14.40 -10.12 -10.70
N SER A 160 13.23 -10.14 -10.11
CA SER A 160 12.88 -10.98 -8.96
C SER A 160 11.37 -11.22 -8.89
N VAL A 161 10.98 -12.23 -8.11
CA VAL A 161 9.59 -12.43 -7.74
C VAL A 161 9.20 -11.38 -6.70
N PRO A 162 8.19 -10.54 -6.97
CA PRO A 162 7.74 -9.55 -5.98
C PRO A 162 7.08 -10.25 -4.81
N VAL A 163 7.50 -9.91 -3.59
CA VAL A 163 6.95 -10.45 -2.33
C VAL A 163 5.92 -9.45 -1.78
N LEU A 164 4.64 -9.71 -2.06
CA LEU A 164 3.57 -8.74 -1.88
C LEU A 164 2.44 -9.30 -1.01
N HIS A 165 1.86 -8.45 -0.18
CA HIS A 165 0.60 -8.71 0.50
C HIS A 165 -0.46 -7.69 0.05
N LEU A 166 -1.71 -7.96 0.37
CA LEU A 166 -2.87 -7.28 -0.21
C LEU A 166 -3.70 -6.59 0.87
N ALA A 167 -4.02 -5.30 0.65
CA ALA A 167 -5.11 -4.60 1.34
C ALA A 167 -6.29 -4.40 0.40
N VAL A 168 -7.50 -4.54 0.92
CA VAL A 168 -8.75 -4.24 0.21
C VAL A 168 -9.68 -3.44 1.10
N HIS A 169 -10.25 -2.37 0.55
CA HIS A 169 -11.24 -1.52 1.23
C HIS A 169 -12.46 -1.32 0.34
N ASP A 170 -13.64 -1.17 0.94
CA ASP A 170 -14.87 -0.86 0.18
C ASP A 170 -15.55 0.43 0.67
N ALA A 171 -16.51 0.89 -0.12
CA ALA A 171 -17.26 2.12 0.16
C ALA A 171 -18.18 2.04 1.41
N GLN A 172 -18.33 0.85 2.02
CA GLN A 172 -19.03 0.64 3.29
C GLN A 172 -18.10 0.80 4.51
N GLY A 173 -16.78 0.98 4.28
CA GLY A 173 -15.78 1.11 5.33
C GLY A 173 -15.19 -0.21 5.80
N ASN A 174 -15.52 -1.33 5.15
CA ASN A 174 -14.87 -2.60 5.44
C ASN A 174 -13.43 -2.60 4.93
N SER A 175 -12.57 -3.28 5.67
CA SER A 175 -11.15 -3.42 5.35
C SER A 175 -10.70 -4.85 5.63
N MET A 176 -9.89 -5.42 4.72
CA MET A 176 -9.22 -6.71 4.91
C MET A 176 -7.77 -6.64 4.47
N VAL A 177 -6.96 -7.53 5.02
CA VAL A 177 -5.60 -7.81 4.58
C VAL A 177 -5.49 -9.30 4.26
N ALA A 178 -4.81 -9.62 3.17
CA ALA A 178 -4.46 -10.99 2.82
C ALA A 178 -2.94 -11.13 2.70
N GLU A 179 -2.39 -12.11 3.41
CA GLU A 179 -0.96 -12.41 3.47
C GLU A 179 -0.73 -13.90 3.14
N TRP A 180 0.27 -14.15 2.32
CA TRP A 180 0.71 -15.51 1.98
C TRP A 180 1.97 -15.81 2.78
N ILE A 181 1.85 -16.59 3.84
CA ILE A 181 2.95 -16.94 4.74
C ILE A 181 3.10 -18.48 4.75
N ASP A 182 4.33 -18.95 4.55
CA ASP A 182 4.66 -20.38 4.52
C ASP A 182 3.75 -21.20 3.58
N GLY A 183 3.45 -20.67 2.40
CA GLY A 183 2.60 -21.32 1.40
C GLY A 183 1.11 -21.31 1.73
N LYS A 184 0.68 -20.54 2.73
CA LYS A 184 -0.72 -20.46 3.17
C LYS A 184 -1.27 -19.06 3.04
N LEU A 185 -2.51 -18.97 2.57
CA LEU A 185 -3.27 -17.73 2.57
C LEU A 185 -3.85 -17.48 3.98
N ASN A 186 -3.53 -16.31 4.53
CA ASN A 186 -4.13 -15.77 5.74
C ASN A 186 -4.96 -14.54 5.38
N VAL A 187 -6.23 -14.53 5.77
CA VAL A 187 -7.14 -13.40 5.51
C VAL A 187 -7.58 -12.83 6.84
N TYR A 188 -7.33 -11.55 7.04
CA TYR A 188 -7.65 -10.83 8.28
C TYR A 188 -8.70 -9.76 8.01
N ASP A 189 -9.70 -9.65 8.87
CA ASP A 189 -10.43 -8.39 9.03
C ASP A 189 -9.46 -7.35 9.59
N ASN A 190 -9.45 -6.15 9.01
CA ASN A 190 -8.56 -5.10 9.43
C ASN A 190 -9.31 -3.91 10.05
N PRO A 191 -9.80 -4.04 11.28
CA PRO A 191 -10.61 -2.98 11.91
C PRO A 191 -9.84 -1.68 12.14
N LEU A 192 -8.51 -1.75 12.23
CA LEU A 192 -7.68 -0.56 12.31
C LEU A 192 -7.56 0.15 10.97
N GLY A 193 -7.82 -0.57 9.86
CA GLY A 193 -7.72 -0.03 8.52
C GLY A 193 -6.36 0.60 8.25
N VAL A 194 -5.27 -0.05 8.67
CA VAL A 194 -3.88 0.35 8.42
C VAL A 194 -3.08 -0.88 8.01
N MET A 195 -2.25 -0.74 7.00
CA MET A 195 -1.26 -1.74 6.59
C MET A 195 0.04 -1.03 6.18
N THR A 196 1.17 -1.64 6.50
CA THR A 196 2.50 -1.19 6.04
C THR A 196 3.22 -2.36 5.37
N ASN A 197 4.41 -2.71 5.82
CA ASN A 197 5.22 -3.79 5.27
C ASN A 197 5.54 -4.81 6.37
N GLU A 198 6.78 -5.35 6.41
CA GLU A 198 7.27 -6.26 7.43
C GLU A 198 7.18 -5.65 8.85
N PRO A 199 6.79 -6.40 9.88
CA PRO A 199 6.36 -7.80 9.87
C PRO A 199 4.88 -7.98 9.50
N PRO A 200 4.39 -9.23 9.32
CA PRO A 200 2.99 -9.53 9.05
C PRO A 200 2.01 -8.88 10.04
N LEU A 201 0.79 -8.63 9.60
CA LEU A 201 -0.22 -7.83 10.31
C LEU A 201 -0.46 -8.21 11.77
N PRO A 202 -0.51 -9.49 12.18
CA PRO A 202 -0.68 -9.85 13.60
C PRO A 202 0.45 -9.32 14.49
N HIS A 203 1.68 -9.25 13.98
CA HIS A 203 2.82 -8.70 14.71
C HIS A 203 2.74 -7.17 14.81
N GLN A 204 2.23 -6.49 13.78
CA GLN A 204 1.95 -5.05 13.82
C GLN A 204 0.93 -4.73 14.94
N TRP A 205 -0.15 -5.52 15.04
CA TRP A 205 -1.12 -5.36 16.13
C TRP A 205 -0.52 -5.66 17.50
N ALA A 206 0.32 -6.68 17.61
CA ALA A 206 0.99 -7.00 18.87
C ALA A 206 1.93 -5.84 19.30
N ASN A 207 2.62 -5.20 18.36
CA ASN A 207 3.51 -4.07 18.62
C ASN A 207 2.76 -2.84 19.18
N LEU A 208 1.50 -2.62 18.84
CA LEU A 208 0.69 -1.52 19.39
C LEU A 208 0.58 -1.55 20.91
N ARG A 209 0.77 -2.72 21.56
CA ARG A 209 0.76 -2.85 23.04
C ARG A 209 1.80 -1.97 23.72
N ASN A 210 2.90 -1.65 23.03
CA ASN A 210 3.97 -0.80 23.55
C ASN A 210 3.57 0.68 23.59
N TYR A 211 2.44 1.06 22.96
CA TYR A 211 2.01 2.44 22.73
C TYR A 211 0.65 2.77 23.34
N VAL A 212 0.16 1.93 24.27
CA VAL A 212 -1.14 2.13 24.94
C VAL A 212 -1.19 3.38 25.80
N ASN A 213 -0.03 3.93 26.18
CA ASN A 213 0.08 5.17 26.98
C ASN A 213 -0.09 6.44 26.16
N LEU A 214 -0.03 6.36 24.83
CA LEU A 214 -0.14 7.55 23.98
C LEU A 214 -1.53 8.18 24.11
N SER A 215 -1.53 9.49 24.18
CA SER A 215 -2.73 10.30 24.35
C SER A 215 -2.63 11.58 23.53
N PRO A 216 -3.74 12.12 22.98
CA PRO A 216 -3.74 13.44 22.34
C PRO A 216 -3.66 14.58 23.37
N MET A 217 -3.83 14.28 24.65
CA MET A 217 -3.86 15.27 25.73
C MET A 217 -2.45 15.57 26.24
N MET A 218 -2.24 16.80 26.66
CA MET A 218 -1.03 17.20 27.38
C MET A 218 -0.92 16.39 28.69
N GLN A 219 0.28 15.91 29.01
CA GLN A 219 0.53 15.20 30.25
C GLN A 219 0.41 16.13 31.45
N PRO A 220 -0.23 15.68 32.58
CA PRO A 220 -0.32 16.44 33.79
C PRO A 220 1.06 16.66 34.41
N SER A 221 1.18 17.70 35.24
CA SER A 221 2.40 17.92 36.03
C SER A 221 2.56 16.82 37.06
N LEU A 222 3.81 16.44 37.31
CA LEU A 222 4.24 15.54 38.39
C LEU A 222 5.00 16.33 39.43
N GLU A 223 4.86 16.02 40.70
CA GLU A 223 5.66 16.56 41.80
C GLU A 223 6.60 15.45 42.33
N LEU A 224 7.88 15.70 42.33
CA LEU A 224 8.91 14.82 42.89
C LEU A 224 9.76 15.60 43.86
N ASP A 225 9.81 15.16 45.11
CA ASP A 225 10.63 15.75 46.19
C ASP A 225 10.51 17.28 46.29
N GLY A 226 9.28 17.80 46.11
CA GLY A 226 8.96 19.23 46.18
C GLY A 226 9.27 20.01 44.89
N VAL A 227 9.72 19.31 43.81
CA VAL A 227 9.96 19.89 42.48
C VAL A 227 8.78 19.59 41.56
N LYS A 228 8.10 20.65 41.11
CA LYS A 228 7.04 20.53 40.10
C LYS A 228 7.64 20.34 38.71
N ILE A 229 7.39 19.17 38.12
CA ILE A 229 7.79 18.82 36.76
C ILE A 229 6.55 18.90 35.88
N SER A 230 6.51 19.84 34.96
CA SER A 230 5.41 20.03 34.03
C SER A 230 5.73 19.43 32.66
N GLY A 231 4.70 18.95 31.97
CA GLY A 231 4.86 18.51 30.57
C GLY A 231 5.39 19.64 29.65
N THR A 232 6.07 19.28 28.59
CA THR A 232 6.71 20.23 27.66
C THR A 232 5.75 21.00 26.75
N GLY A 233 4.43 20.88 27.00
CA GLY A 233 3.38 21.59 26.27
C GLY A 233 2.36 20.63 25.61
N ASN A 234 1.50 21.18 24.77
CA ASN A 234 0.54 20.43 23.98
C ASN A 234 1.28 19.42 23.09
N GLY A 235 0.74 18.20 23.02
CA GLY A 235 1.39 17.09 22.29
C GLY A 235 2.30 16.24 23.18
N SER A 236 2.57 16.61 24.45
CA SER A 236 3.40 15.81 25.37
C SER A 236 2.84 14.40 25.63
N GLY A 237 1.54 14.18 25.43
CA GLY A 237 0.94 12.85 25.49
C GLY A 237 1.33 11.92 24.34
N LEU A 238 1.92 12.47 23.27
CA LEU A 238 2.46 11.70 22.15
C LEU A 238 3.96 11.39 22.28
N LEU A 239 4.58 11.73 23.41
CA LEU A 239 5.98 11.40 23.66
C LEU A 239 6.19 9.88 23.57
N GLY A 240 7.13 9.46 22.70
CA GLY A 240 7.35 8.05 22.38
C GLY A 240 6.63 7.56 21.12
N LEU A 241 5.81 8.41 20.45
CA LEU A 241 5.32 8.09 19.13
C LEU A 241 6.54 7.95 18.17
N PRO A 242 6.71 6.79 17.49
CA PRO A 242 7.92 6.55 16.71
C PRO A 242 7.98 7.43 15.46
N GLY A 243 9.13 8.05 15.22
CA GLY A 243 9.36 8.99 14.10
C GLY A 243 10.16 8.44 12.93
N ASP A 244 10.74 7.24 13.07
CA ASP A 244 11.56 6.63 12.02
C ASP A 244 10.72 6.06 10.85
N CYS A 245 11.40 5.70 9.75
CA CYS A 245 10.75 5.24 8.53
C CYS A 245 10.47 3.72 8.48
N THR A 246 10.77 2.97 9.55
CA THR A 246 10.52 1.53 9.55
C THR A 246 9.02 1.20 9.45
N PRO A 247 8.65 0.06 8.83
CA PRO A 247 7.25 -0.31 8.70
C PRO A 247 6.47 -0.37 10.03
N PRO A 248 7.02 -0.94 11.14
CA PRO A 248 6.34 -0.93 12.42
C PRO A 248 6.09 0.49 12.97
N SER A 249 7.05 1.38 12.80
CA SER A 249 6.95 2.78 13.24
C SER A 249 5.89 3.54 12.44
N ARG A 250 5.86 3.36 11.13
CA ARG A 250 4.82 3.96 10.25
C ARG A 250 3.43 3.40 10.56
N PHE A 251 3.32 2.09 10.86
CA PHE A 251 2.06 1.48 11.28
C PHE A 251 1.52 2.12 12.56
N VAL A 252 2.35 2.17 13.60
CA VAL A 252 1.98 2.79 14.89
C VAL A 252 1.61 4.25 14.70
N ARG A 253 2.45 5.02 14.00
CA ARG A 253 2.22 6.44 13.76
C ARG A 253 0.90 6.70 13.02
N THR A 254 0.64 5.96 11.95
CA THR A 254 -0.61 6.08 11.19
C THR A 254 -1.82 5.69 12.02
N ALA A 255 -1.77 4.57 12.75
CA ALA A 255 -2.89 4.09 13.58
C ALA A 255 -3.22 5.09 14.70
N VAL A 256 -2.19 5.61 15.38
CA VAL A 256 -2.35 6.56 16.51
C VAL A 256 -2.86 7.92 16.02
N LEU A 257 -2.22 8.49 14.99
CA LEU A 257 -2.62 9.82 14.49
C LEU A 257 -4.01 9.79 13.88
N LYS A 258 -4.34 8.74 13.10
CA LYS A 258 -5.68 8.52 12.58
C LYS A 258 -6.74 8.42 13.70
N ARG A 259 -6.40 7.75 14.80
CA ARG A 259 -7.31 7.56 15.95
C ARG A 259 -7.53 8.86 16.73
N PHE A 260 -6.52 9.70 16.86
CA PHE A 260 -6.56 10.91 17.67
C PHE A 260 -6.98 12.16 16.90
N ALA A 261 -6.81 12.18 15.59
CA ALA A 261 -7.37 13.25 14.77
C ALA A 261 -8.89 13.33 14.96
N TYR A 262 -9.42 14.54 14.95
CA TYR A 262 -10.87 14.71 14.92
C TYR A 262 -11.44 14.04 13.68
N GLN A 263 -12.54 13.32 13.85
CA GLN A 263 -13.25 12.71 12.72
C GLN A 263 -13.70 13.81 11.75
N PRO A 264 -13.32 13.73 10.47
CA PRO A 264 -13.71 14.73 9.48
C PRO A 264 -15.23 14.81 9.34
N GLU A 265 -15.76 16.01 9.11
CA GLU A 265 -17.20 16.23 8.96
C GLU A 265 -17.69 15.70 7.60
N THR A 266 -16.92 15.97 6.54
CA THR A 266 -17.29 15.63 5.16
C THR A 266 -16.22 14.82 4.46
N GLY A 267 -16.57 14.23 3.30
CA GLY A 267 -15.61 13.54 2.44
C GLY A 267 -14.47 14.45 1.99
N LYS A 268 -14.69 15.75 1.75
CA LYS A 268 -13.62 16.70 1.43
C LYS A 268 -12.63 16.85 2.59
N ASP A 269 -13.14 16.97 3.81
CA ASP A 269 -12.29 17.06 5.00
C ASP A 269 -11.53 15.75 5.22
N ALA A 270 -12.14 14.60 4.88
CA ALA A 270 -11.48 13.29 4.92
C ALA A 270 -10.32 13.20 3.91
N VAL A 271 -10.47 13.73 2.70
CA VAL A 271 -9.38 13.81 1.71
C VAL A 271 -8.24 14.69 2.23
N ILE A 272 -8.55 15.81 2.88
CA ILE A 272 -7.54 16.69 3.50
C ILE A 272 -6.83 15.96 4.64
N LEU A 273 -7.57 15.30 5.54
CA LEU A 273 -6.96 14.52 6.63
C LEU A 273 -6.09 13.38 6.09
N ALA A 274 -6.55 12.66 5.05
CA ALA A 274 -5.77 11.61 4.41
C ALA A 274 -4.43 12.14 3.88
N ARG A 275 -4.43 13.33 3.25
CA ARG A 275 -3.20 13.98 2.81
C ARG A 275 -2.25 14.26 3.97
N HIS A 276 -2.74 14.80 5.09
CA HIS A 276 -1.91 15.06 6.27
C HIS A 276 -1.36 13.78 6.89
N LEU A 277 -2.13 12.69 6.92
CA LEU A 277 -1.66 11.39 7.39
C LEU A 277 -0.56 10.82 6.49
N LEU A 278 -0.69 10.95 5.16
CA LEU A 278 0.34 10.54 4.19
C LEU A 278 1.64 11.30 4.41
N GLN A 279 1.58 12.61 4.65
CA GLN A 279 2.78 13.42 4.95
C GLN A 279 3.53 12.97 6.22
N GLN A 280 2.86 12.28 7.15
CA GLN A 280 3.52 11.73 8.36
C GLN A 280 4.34 10.47 8.07
N VAL A 281 4.15 9.86 6.91
CA VAL A 281 4.83 8.62 6.50
C VAL A 281 5.63 8.80 5.21
N ASP A 282 5.74 10.03 4.74
CA ASP A 282 6.51 10.40 3.57
C ASP A 282 8.00 10.11 3.78
N VAL A 283 8.64 9.44 2.84
CA VAL A 283 10.04 9.06 2.88
C VAL A 283 10.81 9.93 1.90
N MET A 284 11.71 10.76 2.41
CA MET A 284 12.56 11.61 1.60
C MET A 284 13.73 10.82 1.00
N PRO A 285 14.16 11.11 -0.23
CA PRO A 285 15.33 10.47 -0.85
C PRO A 285 16.54 10.51 0.07
N GLY A 286 17.18 9.35 0.27
CA GLY A 286 18.41 9.23 1.07
C GLY A 286 18.20 9.04 2.58
N VAL A 287 16.98 9.13 3.11
CA VAL A 287 16.70 8.87 4.54
C VAL A 287 16.61 7.36 4.84
N SER A 288 16.09 6.56 3.92
CA SER A 288 16.03 5.11 4.02
C SER A 288 16.91 4.50 2.94
N ARG A 289 18.02 3.88 3.34
CA ARG A 289 19.03 3.35 2.42
C ARG A 289 19.46 1.94 2.79
N GLU A 290 19.78 1.16 1.77
CA GLU A 290 20.39 -0.15 1.95
C GLU A 290 21.55 -0.37 0.97
N LYS A 291 22.42 -1.30 1.32
CA LYS A 291 23.50 -1.76 0.43
C LYS A 291 22.99 -2.95 -0.37
N THR A 292 23.01 -2.84 -1.69
CA THR A 292 22.68 -3.92 -2.61
C THR A 292 23.92 -4.37 -3.38
N PRO A 293 23.89 -5.53 -4.03
CA PRO A 293 24.98 -5.94 -4.93
C PRO A 293 25.24 -4.96 -6.08
N ARG A 294 24.25 -4.13 -6.44
CA ARG A 294 24.34 -3.12 -7.51
C ARG A 294 24.75 -1.73 -7.00
N GLY A 295 25.01 -1.57 -5.69
CA GLY A 295 25.34 -0.30 -5.05
C GLY A 295 24.38 0.07 -3.92
N GLU A 296 24.31 1.35 -3.58
CA GLU A 296 23.35 1.86 -2.60
C GLU A 296 21.99 2.09 -3.26
N ALA A 297 20.93 1.59 -2.64
CA ALA A 297 19.55 1.87 -2.99
C ALA A 297 18.92 2.73 -1.90
N ALA A 298 18.07 3.68 -2.28
CA ALA A 298 17.39 4.59 -1.36
C ALA A 298 15.90 4.64 -1.69
N ASP A 299 15.07 4.16 -0.78
CA ASP A 299 13.62 4.30 -0.91
C ASP A 299 13.20 5.76 -0.74
N TYR A 300 12.20 6.14 -1.49
CA TYR A 300 11.51 7.41 -1.31
C TYR A 300 10.04 7.31 -1.77
N THR A 301 9.20 8.16 -1.25
CA THR A 301 7.79 8.23 -1.66
C THR A 301 7.70 8.79 -3.08
N GLN A 302 7.45 7.92 -4.06
CA GLN A 302 7.35 8.31 -5.46
C GLN A 302 6.03 9.01 -5.76
N TRP A 303 4.94 8.48 -5.19
CA TRP A 303 3.63 9.12 -5.24
C TRP A 303 2.77 8.76 -4.03
N THR A 304 1.75 9.55 -3.86
CA THR A 304 0.64 9.28 -2.95
C THR A 304 -0.66 9.19 -3.73
N ALA A 305 -1.55 8.27 -3.32
CA ALA A 305 -2.90 8.16 -3.82
C ALA A 305 -3.90 8.29 -2.66
N ILE A 306 -4.99 9.02 -2.91
CA ILE A 306 -6.13 9.15 -2.01
C ILE A 306 -7.37 8.76 -2.79
N GLU A 307 -8.17 7.85 -2.25
CA GLU A 307 -9.31 7.28 -2.92
C GLU A 307 -10.58 7.58 -2.13
N ASP A 308 -11.42 8.49 -2.62
CA ASP A 308 -12.77 8.67 -2.10
C ASP A 308 -13.65 7.53 -2.64
N LEU A 309 -13.73 6.45 -1.86
CA LEU A 309 -14.42 5.21 -2.24
C LEU A 309 -15.93 5.43 -2.41
N THR A 310 -16.52 6.30 -1.60
CA THR A 310 -17.95 6.62 -1.66
C THR A 310 -18.29 7.47 -2.89
N ASN A 311 -17.49 8.49 -3.19
CA ASN A 311 -17.74 9.37 -4.32
C ASN A 311 -17.04 8.92 -5.61
N ARG A 312 -16.17 7.90 -5.57
CA ARG A 312 -15.42 7.32 -6.70
C ARG A 312 -14.50 8.33 -7.35
N VAL A 313 -13.69 9.01 -6.54
CA VAL A 313 -12.67 9.94 -7.03
C VAL A 313 -11.30 9.47 -6.55
N VAL A 314 -10.38 9.29 -7.47
CA VAL A 314 -8.97 9.00 -7.18
C VAL A 314 -8.20 10.30 -7.28
N TYR A 315 -7.53 10.68 -6.19
CA TYR A 315 -6.60 11.80 -6.15
C TYR A 315 -5.18 11.25 -6.06
N PHE A 316 -4.22 11.89 -6.70
CA PHE A 316 -2.82 11.50 -6.62
C PHE A 316 -1.89 12.70 -6.79
N ALA A 317 -0.71 12.59 -6.21
CA ALA A 317 0.39 13.54 -6.35
C ALA A 317 1.71 12.79 -6.38
N ASP A 318 2.72 13.31 -7.08
CA ASP A 318 4.06 12.73 -7.06
C ASP A 318 4.99 13.48 -6.10
N TYR A 319 6.22 12.97 -5.92
CA TYR A 319 7.21 13.55 -5.04
C TYR A 319 7.56 15.01 -5.40
N LYS A 320 7.64 15.31 -6.69
CA LYS A 320 8.08 16.62 -7.18
C LYS A 320 6.95 17.65 -7.23
N ASP A 321 5.71 17.19 -7.47
CA ASP A 321 4.52 18.03 -7.49
C ASP A 321 3.46 17.48 -6.54
N GLN A 322 3.37 18.11 -5.38
CA GLN A 322 2.44 17.78 -4.31
C GLN A 322 1.00 18.28 -4.57
N THR A 323 0.73 18.89 -5.73
CA THR A 323 -0.62 19.29 -6.13
C THR A 323 -1.46 18.05 -6.45
N LEU A 324 -2.59 17.90 -5.76
CA LEU A 324 -3.50 16.80 -6.01
C LEU A 324 -4.13 16.93 -7.39
N ARG A 325 -3.99 15.90 -8.20
CA ARG A 325 -4.71 15.67 -9.46
C ARG A 325 -5.82 14.68 -9.21
N ALA A 326 -6.94 14.81 -9.86
CA ALA A 326 -8.12 14.00 -9.59
C ALA A 326 -8.67 13.32 -10.86
N ILE A 327 -9.05 12.05 -10.72
CA ILE A 327 -9.82 11.30 -11.72
C ILE A 327 -11.16 10.94 -11.08
N ASP A 328 -12.24 11.51 -11.60
CA ASP A 328 -13.61 11.19 -11.19
C ASP A 328 -14.13 10.03 -12.04
N LEU A 329 -14.23 8.84 -11.45
CA LEU A 329 -14.64 7.62 -12.14
C LEU A 329 -16.10 7.70 -12.66
N LYS A 330 -16.92 8.56 -12.08
CA LYS A 330 -18.31 8.75 -12.55
C LYS A 330 -18.37 9.50 -13.89
N LYS A 331 -17.29 10.18 -14.28
CA LYS A 331 -17.17 10.88 -15.56
C LYS A 331 -16.54 10.01 -16.66
N LEU A 332 -16.10 8.79 -16.32
CA LEU A 332 -15.50 7.87 -17.28
C LEU A 332 -16.58 6.96 -17.89
N ASP A 333 -16.51 6.78 -19.20
CA ASP A 333 -17.25 5.76 -19.91
C ASP A 333 -16.40 4.47 -19.99
N PHE A 334 -16.64 3.56 -19.09
CA PHE A 334 -15.91 2.29 -19.02
C PHE A 334 -16.27 1.28 -20.14
N THR A 335 -17.08 1.65 -21.13
CA THR A 335 -17.23 0.88 -22.36
C THR A 335 -16.16 1.21 -23.40
N ARG A 336 -15.46 2.33 -23.21
CA ARG A 336 -14.35 2.78 -24.06
C ARG A 336 -13.01 2.16 -23.63
N SER A 337 -12.18 1.84 -24.60
CA SER A 337 -10.81 1.29 -24.39
C SER A 337 -9.69 2.23 -24.85
N ASP A 338 -10.03 3.45 -25.26
CA ASP A 338 -9.11 4.39 -25.92
C ASP A 338 -8.63 5.53 -25.01
N TYR A 339 -8.82 5.44 -23.69
CA TYR A 339 -8.24 6.40 -22.76
C TYR A 339 -6.73 6.29 -22.71
N ALA A 340 -6.04 7.41 -22.89
CA ALA A 340 -4.60 7.47 -22.68
C ALA A 340 -4.27 7.31 -21.19
N SER A 341 -3.24 6.54 -20.88
CA SER A 341 -2.69 6.47 -19.52
C SER A 341 -2.03 7.81 -19.14
N ILE A 342 -2.25 8.25 -17.92
CA ILE A 342 -1.74 9.51 -17.39
C ILE A 342 -0.47 9.22 -16.57
N PRO A 343 0.71 9.76 -16.95
CA PRO A 343 1.90 9.64 -16.11
C PRO A 343 1.65 10.19 -14.70
N VAL A 344 2.06 9.44 -13.68
CA VAL A 344 1.97 9.88 -12.29
C VAL A 344 3.00 10.98 -12.03
N SER A 345 4.23 10.79 -12.48
CA SER A 345 5.24 11.84 -12.44
C SER A 345 5.17 12.66 -13.74
N ILE A 346 4.90 13.95 -13.60
CA ILE A 346 4.89 14.87 -14.73
C ILE A 346 6.21 15.66 -14.69
N PRO A 347 6.94 15.78 -15.82
CA PRO A 347 8.07 16.69 -15.89
C PRO A 347 7.60 18.08 -15.48
N SER A 348 8.23 18.64 -14.47
CA SER A 348 7.82 19.78 -13.67
C SER A 348 7.23 20.95 -14.48
N GLY A 349 5.90 21.12 -14.41
CA GLY A 349 5.36 22.46 -14.29
C GLY A 349 5.77 23.01 -12.91
N ASN A 350 5.70 24.30 -12.73
CA ASN A 350 6.07 24.91 -11.45
C ASN A 350 5.22 24.35 -10.31
N ALA A 351 5.79 23.40 -9.53
CA ALA A 351 5.21 22.95 -8.28
C ALA A 351 5.07 24.10 -7.26
N ILE A 352 5.74 25.22 -7.52
CA ILE A 352 5.71 26.46 -6.72
C ILE A 352 4.94 27.51 -7.48
N LYS A 353 3.78 27.89 -6.95
CA LYS A 353 2.97 28.99 -7.49
C LYS A 353 3.47 30.32 -6.95
N ASP A 354 3.96 31.18 -7.83
CA ASP A 354 4.29 32.56 -7.45
C ASP A 354 2.99 33.35 -7.16
N VAL A 355 2.85 33.82 -5.95
CA VAL A 355 1.73 34.63 -5.45
C VAL A 355 2.18 36.06 -5.07
N THR A 356 3.34 36.52 -5.57
CA THR A 356 3.85 37.89 -5.31
C THR A 356 2.81 38.89 -5.78
N PRO A 357 2.35 39.81 -4.92
CA PRO A 357 1.45 40.88 -5.34
C PRO A 357 2.11 41.72 -6.46
N ARG A 358 1.36 42.02 -7.51
CA ARG A 358 1.77 42.90 -8.59
C ARG A 358 1.33 44.34 -8.33
#